data_6a91ffb4071eeddb39d3551b9f9546b7
#
_entry.id   6a91ffb4071eeddb39d3551b9f9546b7
#
_cell.length_a   1.000
_cell.length_b   1.000
_cell.length_c   1.000
_cell.angle_alpha   90.00
_cell.angle_beta   90.00
_cell.angle_gamma   90.00
#
_symmetry.space_group_name_H-M   'P 1'
#
loop_
_entity.id
_entity.type
_entity.pdbx_description
1 polymer ?
#
loop_
_entity_poly.entity_id
_entity_poly.type
_entity_poly.pdbx_seq_one_letter_code
_entity_poly.pdbx_strand_id
1 'polypeptide(L)'
;FLAVIIGFIGVFFILKPTFENHNYFAGFVGLISGLGAAMAYLYVTQLGQLKEPDLRTIFYFTLVSTFCSGFIMLFSEVNNIKFEYVLTLIGLGISATIAQIAITKAYRVGNTLGNAGLSYLTIIFSTIIGVVWLDEFIEWQTAFGILLVIISGIFASRR
;
A
#
# COMPACT_ATOMS: atom_id res chain seq x y z
N PHE A 1 0.46 17.27 12.63
CA PHE A 1 1.89 16.94 12.76
C PHE A 1 2.16 15.80 13.74
N LEU A 2 1.58 15.81 14.96
CA LEU A 2 1.78 14.73 15.96
C LEU A 2 1.39 13.35 15.42
N ALA A 3 0.26 13.22 14.72
CA ALA A 3 -0.17 11.97 14.13
C ALA A 3 0.89 11.42 13.14
N VAL A 4 1.45 12.28 12.29
CA VAL A 4 2.48 11.87 11.31
C VAL A 4 3.73 11.35 12.03
N ILE A 5 4.17 12.01 13.10
CA ILE A 5 5.35 11.57 13.88
C ILE A 5 5.08 10.22 14.54
N ILE A 6 3.93 10.05 15.18
CA ILE A 6 3.54 8.80 15.82
C ILE A 6 3.46 7.66 14.80
N GLY A 7 2.85 7.92 13.63
CA GLY A 7 2.77 6.95 12.55
C GLY A 7 4.15 6.55 12.01
N PHE A 8 5.04 7.50 11.85
CA PHE A 8 6.41 7.25 11.38
C PHE A 8 7.21 6.41 12.38
N ILE A 9 7.08 6.70 13.67
CA ILE A 9 7.68 5.88 14.74
C ILE A 9 7.10 4.46 14.70
N GLY A 10 5.78 4.32 14.54
CA GLY A 10 5.13 3.02 14.41
C GLY A 10 5.65 2.20 13.24
N VAL A 11 5.79 2.81 12.06
CA VAL A 11 6.37 2.18 10.87
C VAL A 11 7.82 1.75 11.11
N PHE A 12 8.60 2.56 11.82
CA PHE A 12 9.97 2.20 12.19
C PHE A 12 10.03 0.93 13.05
N PHE A 13 9.13 0.77 14.02
CA PHE A 13 9.04 -0.45 14.82
C PHE A 13 8.58 -1.68 14.02
N ILE A 14 7.69 -1.49 13.01
CA ILE A 14 7.22 -2.58 12.14
C ILE A 14 8.33 -3.06 11.21
N LEU A 15 9.00 -2.13 10.54
CA LEU A 15 10.02 -2.44 9.54
C LEU A 15 11.30 -2.99 10.14
N LYS A 16 11.55 -2.75 11.45
CA LYS A 16 12.78 -3.18 12.13
C LYS A 16 14.01 -3.00 11.23
N PRO A 17 14.38 -1.78 10.86
CA PRO A 17 15.52 -1.57 10.01
C PRO A 17 16.76 -2.12 10.72
N THR A 18 17.13 -3.36 10.40
CA THR A 18 18.32 -4.00 10.91
C THR A 18 19.49 -3.41 10.15
N PHE A 19 20.29 -2.59 10.81
CA PHE A 19 21.47 -1.95 10.22
C PHE A 19 22.54 -2.95 9.78
N GLU A 20 22.37 -4.23 10.15
CA GLU A 20 23.31 -5.31 9.84
C GLU A 20 23.36 -5.69 8.36
N ASN A 21 22.30 -5.47 7.59
CA ASN A 21 22.21 -5.95 6.20
C ASN A 21 22.48 -4.89 5.13
N HIS A 22 23.00 -3.70 5.45
CA HIS A 22 23.34 -2.62 4.48
C HIS A 22 22.25 -2.31 3.42
N ASN A 23 20.98 -2.62 3.67
CA ASN A 23 19.89 -2.41 2.74
C ASN A 23 19.35 -0.95 2.76
N TYR A 24 20.24 0.03 2.88
CA TYR A 24 19.87 1.45 2.81
C TYR A 24 19.19 1.80 1.47
N PHE A 25 19.59 1.13 0.39
CA PHE A 25 19.01 1.30 -0.92
C PHE A 25 17.52 0.90 -0.94
N ALA A 26 17.16 -0.24 -0.36
CA ALA A 26 15.77 -0.69 -0.26
C ALA A 26 14.92 0.29 0.59
N GLY A 27 15.46 0.79 1.70
CA GLY A 27 14.80 1.81 2.52
C GLY A 27 14.56 3.10 1.75
N PHE A 28 15.55 3.58 1.00
CA PHE A 28 15.43 4.79 0.16
C PHE A 28 14.39 4.62 -0.95
N VAL A 29 14.40 3.48 -1.65
CA VAL A 29 13.40 3.14 -2.67
C VAL A 29 12.00 3.07 -2.06
N GLY A 30 11.85 2.49 -0.86
CA GLY A 30 10.59 2.46 -0.12
C GLY A 30 10.05 3.85 0.20
N LEU A 31 10.90 4.79 0.64
CA LEU A 31 10.51 6.17 0.89
C LEU A 31 10.04 6.88 -0.39
N ILE A 32 10.77 6.73 -1.50
CA ILE A 32 10.38 7.31 -2.79
C ILE A 32 9.05 6.72 -3.25
N SER A 33 8.86 5.41 -3.10
CA SER A 33 7.60 4.73 -3.43
C SER A 33 6.42 5.29 -2.61
N GLY A 34 6.61 5.50 -1.31
CA GLY A 34 5.60 6.09 -0.44
C GLY A 34 5.23 7.52 -0.85
N LEU A 35 6.22 8.36 -1.19
CA LEU A 35 5.97 9.70 -1.72
C LEU A 35 5.22 9.67 -3.05
N GLY A 36 5.61 8.77 -3.96
CA GLY A 36 4.92 8.57 -5.24
C GLY A 36 3.46 8.15 -5.05
N ALA A 37 3.18 7.23 -4.13
CA ALA A 37 1.83 6.81 -3.79
C ALA A 37 0.99 7.97 -3.22
N ALA A 38 1.56 8.78 -2.32
CA ALA A 38 0.88 9.94 -1.77
C ALA A 38 0.50 10.96 -2.86
N MET A 39 1.43 11.25 -3.79
CA MET A 39 1.15 12.12 -4.94
C MET A 39 0.06 11.53 -5.84
N ALA A 40 0.10 10.23 -6.12
CA ALA A 40 -0.92 9.57 -6.92
C ALA A 40 -2.33 9.73 -6.32
N TYR A 41 -2.49 9.54 -5.01
CA TYR A 41 -3.78 9.75 -4.35
C TYR A 41 -4.26 11.20 -4.36
N LEU A 42 -3.35 12.18 -4.25
CA LEU A 42 -3.70 13.60 -4.41
C LEU A 42 -4.21 13.88 -5.84
N TYR A 43 -3.56 13.35 -6.87
CA TYR A 43 -4.02 13.48 -8.25
C TYR A 43 -5.37 12.78 -8.50
N VAL A 44 -5.60 11.60 -7.91
CA VAL A 44 -6.91 10.93 -7.97
C VAL A 44 -8.01 11.81 -7.38
N THR A 45 -7.74 12.48 -6.25
CA THR A 45 -8.67 13.44 -5.64
C THR A 45 -8.94 14.62 -6.57
N GLN A 46 -7.91 15.20 -7.18
CA GLN A 46 -8.06 16.33 -8.12
C GLN A 46 -8.84 15.92 -9.38
N LEU A 47 -8.57 14.74 -9.94
CA LEU A 47 -9.34 14.22 -11.08
C LEU A 47 -10.81 14.00 -10.73
N GLY A 48 -11.10 13.62 -9.48
CA GLY A 48 -12.47 13.55 -8.98
C GLY A 48 -13.17 14.91 -8.96
N GLN A 49 -12.46 15.96 -8.53
CA GLN A 49 -12.98 17.34 -8.56
C GLN A 49 -13.25 17.84 -9.99
N LEU A 50 -12.44 17.42 -10.96
CA LEU A 50 -12.61 17.70 -12.38
C LEU A 50 -13.71 16.85 -13.05
N LYS A 51 -14.40 15.99 -12.27
CA LYS A 51 -15.46 15.07 -12.74
C LYS A 51 -15.01 14.09 -13.84
N GLU A 52 -13.71 13.77 -13.87
CA GLU A 52 -13.22 12.73 -14.78
C GLU A 52 -13.81 11.36 -14.39
N PRO A 53 -14.18 10.48 -15.34
CA PRO A 53 -14.73 9.16 -15.03
C PRO A 53 -13.75 8.29 -14.25
N ASP A 54 -14.25 7.57 -13.21
CA ASP A 54 -13.41 6.66 -12.38
C ASP A 54 -12.69 5.62 -13.23
N LEU A 55 -13.42 5.00 -14.16
CA LEU A 55 -12.88 3.96 -15.03
C LEU A 55 -11.74 4.45 -15.91
N ARG A 56 -11.80 5.70 -16.36
CA ARG A 56 -10.72 6.29 -17.17
C ARG A 56 -9.44 6.42 -16.35
N THR A 57 -9.55 6.93 -15.13
CA THR A 57 -8.41 7.06 -14.22
C THR A 57 -7.79 5.70 -13.90
N ILE A 58 -8.61 4.69 -13.59
CA ILE A 58 -8.18 3.34 -13.30
C ILE A 58 -7.51 2.71 -14.53
N PHE A 59 -8.12 2.88 -15.71
CA PHE A 59 -7.59 2.33 -16.95
C PHE A 59 -6.18 2.87 -17.25
N TYR A 60 -5.98 4.18 -17.22
CA TYR A 60 -4.66 4.74 -17.49
C TYR A 60 -3.62 4.38 -16.43
N PHE A 61 -4.03 4.35 -15.15
CA PHE A 61 -3.15 3.92 -14.06
C PHE A 61 -2.68 2.47 -14.27
N THR A 62 -3.60 1.55 -14.54
CA THR A 62 -3.27 0.13 -14.77
C THR A 62 -2.49 -0.07 -16.05
N LEU A 63 -2.83 0.65 -17.13
CA LEU A 63 -2.11 0.59 -18.39
C LEU A 63 -0.64 0.98 -18.22
N VAL A 64 -0.38 2.15 -17.63
CA VAL A 64 1.00 2.63 -17.38
C VAL A 64 1.74 1.66 -16.47
N SER A 65 1.11 1.21 -15.38
CA SER A 65 1.74 0.25 -14.46
C SER A 65 2.10 -1.06 -15.16
N THR A 66 1.22 -1.56 -16.03
CA THR A 66 1.47 -2.79 -16.81
C THR A 66 2.63 -2.61 -17.79
N PHE A 67 2.67 -1.49 -18.49
CA PHE A 67 3.80 -1.22 -19.42
C PHE A 67 5.12 -1.08 -18.65
N CYS A 68 5.15 -0.34 -17.56
CA CYS A 68 6.36 -0.18 -16.75
C CYS A 68 6.83 -1.51 -16.17
N SER A 69 5.91 -2.29 -15.59
CA SER A 69 6.24 -3.61 -15.04
C SER A 69 6.70 -4.59 -16.11
N GLY A 70 6.02 -4.61 -17.26
CA GLY A 70 6.39 -5.43 -18.40
C GLY A 70 7.77 -5.08 -18.94
N PHE A 71 8.09 -3.79 -19.02
CA PHE A 71 9.41 -3.34 -19.46
C PHE A 71 10.52 -3.79 -18.51
N ILE A 72 10.30 -3.67 -17.19
CA ILE A 72 11.27 -4.15 -16.19
C ILE A 72 11.44 -5.66 -16.29
N MET A 73 10.34 -6.39 -16.54
CA MET A 73 10.34 -7.85 -16.66
C MET A 73 11.19 -8.35 -17.83
N LEU A 74 11.32 -7.56 -18.93
CA LEU A 74 12.18 -7.92 -20.06
C LEU A 74 13.67 -7.99 -19.70
N PHE A 75 14.09 -7.30 -18.63
CA PHE A 75 15.46 -7.29 -18.14
C PHE A 75 15.68 -8.17 -16.90
N SER A 76 14.63 -8.83 -16.43
CA SER A 76 14.66 -9.68 -15.25
C SER A 76 14.60 -11.14 -15.64
N GLU A 77 15.32 -12.00 -14.92
CA GLU A 77 15.17 -13.44 -15.07
C GLU A 77 13.78 -13.87 -14.57
N VAL A 78 12.91 -14.22 -15.50
CA VAL A 78 11.55 -14.67 -15.16
C VAL A 78 11.57 -16.19 -15.04
N ASN A 79 11.32 -16.68 -13.84
CA ASN A 79 11.11 -18.10 -13.59
C ASN A 79 9.82 -18.57 -14.28
N ASN A 80 9.85 -19.77 -14.85
CA ASN A 80 8.67 -20.38 -15.46
C ASN A 80 7.53 -20.47 -14.46
N ILE A 81 6.41 -19.78 -14.75
CA ILE A 81 5.21 -19.84 -13.92
C ILE A 81 4.60 -21.22 -14.08
N LYS A 82 4.59 -21.99 -13.00
CA LYS A 82 3.92 -23.28 -12.99
C LYS A 82 2.39 -23.07 -13.10
N PHE A 83 1.73 -23.94 -13.82
CA PHE A 83 0.28 -23.86 -14.02
C PHE A 83 -0.51 -23.84 -12.69
N GLU A 84 0.02 -24.43 -11.65
CA GLU A 84 -0.54 -24.43 -10.29
C GLU A 84 -0.80 -23.01 -9.74
N TYR A 85 0.02 -22.02 -10.12
CA TYR A 85 -0.09 -20.65 -9.63
C TYR A 85 -1.05 -19.76 -10.45
N VAL A 86 -1.53 -20.24 -11.60
CA VAL A 86 -2.38 -19.44 -12.49
C VAL A 86 -3.68 -19.02 -11.79
N LEU A 87 -4.32 -19.95 -11.07
CA LEU A 87 -5.55 -19.65 -10.34
C LEU A 87 -5.33 -18.59 -9.24
N THR A 88 -4.22 -18.69 -8.51
CA THR A 88 -3.83 -17.71 -7.48
C THR A 88 -3.56 -16.34 -8.09
N LEU A 89 -2.89 -16.29 -9.24
CA LEU A 89 -2.63 -15.03 -9.96
C LEU A 89 -3.91 -14.38 -10.48
N ILE A 90 -4.87 -15.16 -10.96
CA ILE A 90 -6.19 -14.67 -11.36
C ILE A 90 -6.93 -14.09 -10.15
N GLY A 91 -6.96 -14.83 -9.03
CA GLY A 91 -7.55 -14.35 -7.78
C GLY A 91 -6.93 -13.05 -7.28
N LEU A 92 -5.60 -12.94 -7.33
CA LEU A 92 -4.87 -11.73 -7.00
C LEU A 92 -5.27 -10.56 -7.92
N GLY A 93 -5.34 -10.79 -9.24
CA GLY A 93 -5.73 -9.76 -10.22
C GLY A 93 -7.15 -9.25 -9.99
N ILE A 94 -8.10 -10.15 -9.72
CA ILE A 94 -9.50 -9.78 -9.41
C ILE A 94 -9.56 -8.95 -8.12
N SER A 95 -8.92 -9.43 -7.05
CA SER A 95 -8.89 -8.74 -5.76
C SER A 95 -8.23 -7.36 -5.87
N ALA A 96 -7.12 -7.26 -6.59
CA ALA A 96 -6.43 -5.99 -6.85
C ALA A 96 -7.32 -5.02 -7.64
N THR A 97 -8.07 -5.50 -8.64
CA THR A 97 -8.98 -4.67 -9.43
C THR A 97 -10.12 -4.12 -8.57
N ILE A 98 -10.72 -4.95 -7.73
CA ILE A 98 -11.79 -4.53 -6.80
C ILE A 98 -11.25 -3.48 -5.82
N ALA A 99 -10.07 -3.74 -5.25
CA ALA A 99 -9.40 -2.80 -4.34
C ALA A 99 -9.09 -1.47 -5.03
N GLN A 100 -8.60 -1.49 -6.28
CA GLN A 100 -8.30 -0.29 -7.05
C GLN A 100 -9.55 0.56 -7.34
N ILE A 101 -10.68 -0.08 -7.66
CA ILE A 101 -11.96 0.61 -7.84
C ILE A 101 -12.42 1.24 -6.52
N ALA A 102 -12.35 0.50 -5.43
CA ALA A 102 -12.78 0.96 -4.11
C ALA A 102 -11.93 2.15 -3.63
N ILE A 103 -10.60 2.06 -3.72
CA ILE A 103 -9.68 3.12 -3.27
C ILE A 103 -9.85 4.39 -4.15
N THR A 104 -9.98 4.24 -5.46
CA THR A 104 -10.22 5.37 -6.37
C THR A 104 -11.50 6.11 -6.00
N LYS A 105 -12.60 5.41 -5.76
CA LYS A 105 -13.87 6.01 -5.32
C LYS A 105 -13.73 6.68 -3.95
N ALA A 106 -13.05 6.05 -3.00
CA ALA A 106 -12.86 6.59 -1.67
C ALA A 106 -12.14 7.94 -1.71
N TYR A 107 -11.04 8.05 -2.45
CA TYR A 107 -10.27 9.30 -2.55
C TYR A 107 -10.97 10.39 -3.36
N ARG A 108 -11.90 10.04 -4.24
CA ARG A 108 -12.69 11.02 -5.02
C ARG A 108 -13.82 11.64 -4.24
N VAL A 109 -14.53 10.86 -3.44
CA VAL A 109 -15.75 11.28 -2.74
C VAL A 109 -15.48 11.67 -1.30
N GLY A 110 -14.50 11.03 -0.67
CA GLY A 110 -14.19 11.18 0.74
C GLY A 110 -13.16 12.27 1.05
N ASN A 111 -12.94 12.45 2.36
CA ASN A 111 -11.85 13.28 2.84
C ASN A 111 -10.51 12.54 2.67
N THR A 112 -9.58 13.14 1.94
CA THR A 112 -8.26 12.55 1.65
C THR A 112 -7.50 12.13 2.91
N LEU A 113 -7.54 12.95 3.97
CA LEU A 113 -6.89 12.62 5.24
C LEU A 113 -7.58 11.46 5.97
N GLY A 114 -8.92 11.41 5.94
CA GLY A 114 -9.69 10.31 6.50
C GLY A 114 -9.38 8.99 5.78
N ASN A 115 -9.34 9.01 4.46
CA ASN A 115 -9.02 7.84 3.65
C ASN A 115 -7.57 7.37 3.86
N ALA A 116 -6.62 8.30 3.98
CA ALA A 116 -5.25 7.97 4.35
C ALA A 116 -5.18 7.31 5.73
N GLY A 117 -5.98 7.77 6.70
CA GLY A 117 -6.10 7.12 8.01
C GLY A 117 -6.67 5.69 7.91
N LEU A 118 -7.70 5.48 7.09
CA LEU A 118 -8.29 4.17 6.87
C LEU A 118 -7.34 3.19 6.14
N SER A 119 -6.39 3.69 5.35
CA SER A 119 -5.38 2.86 4.69
C SER A 119 -4.53 2.07 5.69
N TYR A 120 -4.41 2.54 6.93
CA TYR A 120 -3.72 1.80 7.98
C TYR A 120 -4.43 0.50 8.39
N LEU A 121 -5.74 0.34 8.09
CA LEU A 121 -6.44 -0.93 8.27
C LEU A 121 -5.80 -2.07 7.47
N THR A 122 -5.15 -1.75 6.36
CA THR A 122 -4.40 -2.75 5.56
C THR A 122 -3.36 -3.47 6.41
N ILE A 123 -2.68 -2.76 7.31
CA ILE A 123 -1.67 -3.34 8.21
C ILE A 123 -2.34 -4.33 9.17
N ILE A 124 -3.52 -3.99 9.70
CA ILE A 124 -4.26 -4.87 10.61
C ILE A 124 -4.68 -6.14 9.87
N PHE A 125 -5.31 -6.00 8.70
CA PHE A 125 -5.76 -7.16 7.93
C PHE A 125 -4.61 -8.03 7.45
N SER A 126 -3.52 -7.44 6.96
CA SER A 126 -2.33 -8.21 6.54
C SER A 126 -1.71 -8.97 7.72
N THR A 127 -1.64 -8.34 8.90
CA THR A 127 -1.13 -8.99 10.10
C THR A 127 -2.02 -10.15 10.55
N ILE A 128 -3.35 -9.98 10.54
CA ILE A 128 -4.28 -11.07 10.88
C ILE A 128 -4.13 -12.23 9.90
N ILE A 129 -4.04 -11.95 8.61
CA ILE A 129 -3.85 -12.98 7.58
C ILE A 129 -2.50 -13.67 7.76
N GLY A 130 -1.42 -12.93 8.02
CA GLY A 130 -0.09 -13.48 8.28
C GLY A 130 -0.08 -14.46 9.45
N VAL A 131 -0.73 -14.08 10.57
CA VAL A 131 -0.82 -14.95 11.75
C VAL A 131 -1.70 -16.16 11.53
N VAL A 132 -2.88 -15.98 10.93
CA VAL A 132 -3.90 -17.05 10.84
C VAL A 132 -3.61 -18.03 9.71
N TRP A 133 -3.04 -17.55 8.60
CA TRP A 133 -2.84 -18.38 7.39
C TRP A 133 -1.40 -18.77 7.13
N LEU A 134 -0.45 -17.94 7.58
CA LEU A 134 0.97 -18.16 7.32
C LEU A 134 1.73 -18.56 8.60
N ASP A 135 1.02 -18.74 9.74
CA ASP A 135 1.61 -19.08 11.05
C ASP A 135 2.75 -18.12 11.46
N GLU A 136 2.65 -16.84 11.05
CA GLU A 136 3.67 -15.84 11.39
C GLU A 136 3.58 -15.47 12.88
N PHE A 137 4.72 -15.45 13.54
CA PHE A 137 4.82 -14.96 14.91
C PHE A 137 5.02 -13.44 14.91
N ILE A 138 4.09 -12.73 15.57
CA ILE A 138 4.23 -11.29 15.78
C ILE A 138 5.13 -11.07 16.98
N GLU A 139 6.30 -10.53 16.74
CA GLU A 139 7.13 -10.05 17.83
C GLU A 139 6.47 -8.85 18.51
N TRP A 140 6.68 -8.70 19.82
CA TRP A 140 6.08 -7.63 20.62
C TRP A 140 6.40 -6.22 20.07
N GLN A 141 7.58 -6.02 19.46
CA GLN A 141 7.98 -4.76 18.83
C GLN A 141 7.09 -4.42 17.64
N THR A 142 6.80 -5.40 16.77
CA THR A 142 5.89 -5.25 15.63
C THR A 142 4.47 -4.95 16.10
N ALA A 143 3.99 -5.65 17.14
CA ALA A 143 2.68 -5.40 17.74
C ALA A 143 2.56 -3.97 18.29
N PHE A 144 3.60 -3.48 18.96
CA PHE A 144 3.66 -2.10 19.46
C PHE A 144 3.68 -1.08 18.30
N GLY A 145 4.44 -1.35 17.22
CA GLY A 145 4.45 -0.52 16.02
C GLY A 145 3.08 -0.43 15.36
N ILE A 146 2.36 -1.55 15.23
CA ILE A 146 0.99 -1.60 14.70
C ILE A 146 0.05 -0.73 15.55
N LEU A 147 0.12 -0.83 16.86
CA LEU A 147 -0.68 -0.03 17.77
C LEU A 147 -0.44 1.48 17.57
N LEU A 148 0.82 1.90 17.43
CA LEU A 148 1.16 3.30 17.17
C LEU A 148 0.62 3.79 15.82
N VAL A 149 0.70 2.97 14.77
CA VAL A 149 0.16 3.30 13.45
C VAL A 149 -1.35 3.45 13.49
N ILE A 150 -2.07 2.57 14.19
CA ILE A 150 -3.52 2.67 14.37
C ILE A 150 -3.90 3.95 15.12
N ILE A 151 -3.23 4.24 16.22
CA ILE A 151 -3.46 5.48 17.00
C ILE A 151 -3.22 6.70 16.12
N SER A 152 -2.14 6.71 15.36
CA SER A 152 -1.83 7.77 14.39
C SER A 152 -2.95 7.97 13.37
N GLY A 153 -3.45 6.88 12.78
CA GLY A 153 -4.55 6.91 11.81
C GLY A 153 -5.84 7.50 12.41
N ILE A 154 -6.20 7.10 13.63
CA ILE A 154 -7.37 7.63 14.33
C ILE A 154 -7.21 9.13 14.62
N PHE A 155 -6.03 9.57 15.06
CA PHE A 155 -5.76 11.00 15.27
C PHE A 155 -5.78 11.81 13.97
N ALA A 156 -5.30 11.25 12.86
CA ALA A 156 -5.32 11.89 11.55
C ALA A 156 -6.76 12.03 11.01
N SER A 157 -7.62 11.04 11.24
CA SER A 157 -9.00 11.04 10.74
C SER A 157 -9.96 11.96 11.50
N ARG A 158 -9.61 12.37 12.72
CA ARG A 158 -10.47 13.24 13.57
C ARG A 158 -10.32 14.74 13.28
N ARG A 159 -9.53 15.13 12.30
CA ARG A 159 -9.37 16.51 11.81
C ARG A 159 -9.96 16.67 10.43
#